data_f95a1c2af0b227b8ef8e138f2265d521
#
_entry.id   f95a1c2af0b227b8ef8e138f2265d521
#
_cell.length_a   1.000
_cell.length_b   1.000
_cell.length_c   1.000
_cell.angle_alpha   90.00
_cell.angle_beta   90.00
_cell.angle_gamma   90.00
#
_symmetry.space_group_name_H-M   'P 1'
#
loop_
_entity.id
_entity.type
_entity.pdbx_description
1 polymer ?
#
loop_
_entity_poly.entity_id
_entity_poly.type
_entity_poly.pdbx_seq_one_letter_code
_entity_poly.pdbx_strand_id
1 'polypeptide(L)'
;MNSQVILEVSISLLHSPMTRILSSAFLSLLLFLCAGYSFGQDVILKLKSDGNTPQARDYTFKQVIDSRTQKSIGQIFDPQRNKHPASFADSLPQEVLGFYNARINSTKNPYYKFLVKVYKLDLKEIYQPDLKGYRGDIQLSLGFFLIGENEPVHLVDFTSKVQYGRPGTQMHYVESSIHKLFESSWEYFDSWLSTQYLTNRSLVKKVRLNITDPVRESSKDTVFYDPERPLTWEDFTETPNPRSSFNATIFSSISIEGNANIENGEIVQVISVKVYMLPEQSWVKDASEYANNHEQRHFDLTRIAANRMIIRLKNVELEPFLFEATLNDIYLDAYREMNRLQELYDSQTRNGMNSEKQADWNQIIRKASAGDMETLDKFLDRE
;
A
#
# COMPACT_ATOMS: atom_id res chain seq x y z
N MET A 1 5.34 46.68 0.88
CA MET A 1 5.23 47.79 -0.08
C MET A 1 4.12 47.44 -1.05
N ASN A 2 3.08 48.24 -0.99
CA ASN A 2 1.84 48.16 -1.76
C ASN A 2 2.03 48.43 -3.24
N SER A 3 1.22 47.81 -4.09
CA SER A 3 0.58 48.53 -5.20
C SER A 3 -0.60 47.71 -5.74
N GLN A 4 -1.79 48.12 -5.35
CA GLN A 4 -3.06 47.83 -6.05
C GLN A 4 -3.11 48.72 -7.31
N VAL A 5 -3.59 48.17 -8.42
CA VAL A 5 -4.04 48.91 -9.58
C VAL A 5 -5.54 48.67 -9.76
N ILE A 6 -6.30 49.72 -9.51
CA ILE A 6 -7.74 49.81 -9.78
C ILE A 6 -7.88 50.39 -11.19
N LEU A 7 -8.67 49.77 -12.03
CA LEU A 7 -9.08 50.30 -13.34
C LEU A 7 -10.57 50.60 -13.29
N GLU A 8 -10.90 51.89 -13.19
CA GLU A 8 -12.23 52.44 -13.39
C GLU A 8 -12.51 52.55 -14.91
N VAL A 9 -13.66 52.03 -15.35
CA VAL A 9 -14.18 52.31 -16.69
C VAL A 9 -15.44 53.15 -16.54
N SER A 10 -15.30 54.39 -16.94
CA SER A 10 -16.40 55.35 -17.02
C SER A 10 -17.20 55.16 -18.33
N ILE A 11 -18.52 54.96 -18.20
CA ILE A 11 -19.46 54.94 -19.33
C ILE A 11 -20.08 56.32 -19.45
N SER A 12 -19.80 57.01 -20.54
CA SER A 12 -20.47 58.25 -20.90
C SER A 12 -21.66 57.95 -21.83
N LEU A 13 -22.84 58.33 -21.36
CA LEU A 13 -24.07 58.35 -22.15
C LEU A 13 -24.09 59.55 -23.08
N LEU A 14 -24.13 59.32 -24.38
CA LEU A 14 -24.49 60.31 -25.38
C LEU A 14 -25.89 59.96 -25.97
N HIS A 15 -26.84 60.81 -25.67
CA HIS A 15 -28.17 60.79 -26.29
C HIS A 15 -28.11 61.38 -27.70
N SER A 16 -28.66 60.65 -28.66
CA SER A 16 -29.12 61.23 -29.93
C SER A 16 -30.35 60.48 -30.44
N PRO A 17 -31.40 61.13 -30.87
CA PRO A 17 -32.67 60.53 -31.24
C PRO A 17 -32.76 60.37 -32.77
N MET A 18 -32.67 59.12 -33.25
CA MET A 18 -33.23 58.74 -34.56
C MET A 18 -33.14 57.22 -34.70
N THR A 19 -34.26 56.57 -34.71
CA THR A 19 -34.73 55.47 -35.58
C THR A 19 -35.67 54.54 -34.85
N ARG A 20 -36.90 54.98 -34.73
CA ARG A 20 -38.03 54.08 -34.67
C ARG A 20 -38.32 53.69 -36.11
N ILE A 21 -37.86 52.58 -36.69
CA ILE A 21 -38.37 51.77 -37.80
C ILE A 21 -37.49 50.53 -38.10
N LEU A 22 -36.83 49.91 -37.11
CA LEU A 22 -36.12 48.66 -37.36
C LEU A 22 -36.36 47.57 -36.29
N SER A 23 -37.42 47.73 -35.46
CA SER A 23 -37.63 46.82 -34.33
C SER A 23 -38.60 45.66 -34.58
N SER A 24 -39.28 45.57 -35.72
CA SER A 24 -40.21 44.47 -35.99
C SER A 24 -39.63 43.32 -36.84
N ALA A 25 -38.58 43.56 -37.61
CA ALA A 25 -37.97 42.51 -38.45
C ALA A 25 -36.90 41.68 -37.66
N PHE A 26 -36.28 42.29 -36.62
CA PHE A 26 -35.26 41.58 -35.83
C PHE A 26 -35.86 40.69 -34.73
N LEU A 27 -37.07 41.02 -34.25
CA LEU A 27 -37.79 40.19 -33.27
C LEU A 27 -38.38 38.93 -33.90
N SER A 28 -38.74 38.95 -35.20
CA SER A 28 -39.21 37.79 -35.93
C SER A 28 -38.09 36.82 -36.32
N LEU A 29 -36.86 37.28 -36.51
CA LEU A 29 -35.70 36.44 -36.80
C LEU A 29 -35.12 35.76 -35.54
N LEU A 30 -35.26 36.36 -34.34
CA LEU A 30 -34.86 35.75 -33.09
C LEU A 30 -35.84 34.64 -32.62
N LEU A 31 -37.10 34.73 -32.99
CA LEU A 31 -38.10 33.70 -32.68
C LEU A 31 -38.01 32.47 -33.61
N PHE A 32 -37.40 32.60 -34.80
CA PHE A 32 -37.17 31.46 -35.71
C PHE A 32 -35.86 30.70 -35.41
N LEU A 33 -34.93 31.28 -34.67
CA LEU A 33 -33.68 30.61 -34.24
C LEU A 33 -33.85 29.79 -32.93
N CYS A 34 -34.98 29.92 -32.23
CA CYS A 34 -35.30 29.09 -31.06
C CYS A 34 -36.14 27.85 -31.41
N ALA A 35 -36.51 27.65 -32.68
CA ALA A 35 -37.23 26.47 -33.09
C ALA A 35 -36.24 25.41 -33.62
N GLY A 36 -35.74 24.55 -32.76
CA GLY A 36 -35.11 23.34 -33.25
C GLY A 36 -34.01 22.66 -32.48
N TYR A 37 -33.72 23.03 -31.26
CA TYR A 37 -33.00 22.09 -30.37
C TYR A 37 -34.04 21.34 -29.54
N SER A 38 -34.73 20.39 -30.16
CA SER A 38 -35.37 19.31 -29.44
C SER A 38 -34.22 18.48 -28.85
N PHE A 39 -33.80 18.80 -27.63
CA PHE A 39 -33.00 17.87 -26.85
C PHE A 39 -33.87 16.63 -26.68
N GLY A 40 -33.56 15.58 -27.44
CA GLY A 40 -34.21 14.29 -27.26
C GLY A 40 -34.11 13.92 -25.80
N GLN A 41 -35.26 13.66 -25.17
CA GLN A 41 -35.30 13.27 -23.76
C GLN A 41 -34.47 12.00 -23.58
N ASP A 42 -33.51 12.01 -22.64
CA ASP A 42 -32.68 10.84 -22.32
C ASP A 42 -33.56 9.63 -21.97
N VAL A 43 -33.18 8.47 -22.46
CA VAL A 43 -33.77 7.21 -22.02
C VAL A 43 -33.14 6.80 -20.73
N ILE A 44 -33.90 6.86 -19.63
CA ILE A 44 -33.42 6.51 -18.32
C ILE A 44 -33.46 5.00 -18.10
N LEU A 45 -32.31 4.39 -17.91
CA LEU A 45 -32.13 2.98 -17.62
C LEU A 45 -32.03 2.76 -16.12
N LYS A 46 -32.39 1.57 -15.65
CA LYS A 46 -32.31 1.18 -14.24
C LYS A 46 -31.43 -0.04 -14.08
N LEU A 47 -30.45 0.06 -13.21
CA LEU A 47 -29.62 -1.07 -12.76
C LEU A 47 -30.26 -1.63 -11.48
N LYS A 48 -31.37 -2.38 -11.63
CA LYS A 48 -32.10 -2.94 -10.50
C LYS A 48 -31.33 -4.08 -9.85
N SER A 49 -31.42 -4.24 -8.52
CA SER A 49 -31.07 -5.49 -7.85
C SER A 49 -32.20 -6.51 -8.06
N ASP A 50 -31.86 -7.77 -8.30
CA ASP A 50 -32.82 -8.82 -8.65
C ASP A 50 -33.65 -9.35 -7.48
N GLY A 51 -33.58 -8.76 -6.31
CA GLY A 51 -34.18 -9.31 -5.10
C GLY A 51 -33.51 -10.61 -4.60
N ASN A 52 -32.34 -10.95 -5.14
CA ASN A 52 -31.52 -12.06 -4.66
C ASN A 52 -31.17 -11.85 -3.18
N THR A 53 -31.20 -12.93 -2.40
CA THR A 53 -30.78 -12.89 -0.99
C THR A 53 -29.30 -12.49 -0.92
N PRO A 54 -28.97 -11.39 -0.20
CA PRO A 54 -27.59 -10.95 -0.08
C PRO A 54 -26.71 -12.05 0.53
N GLN A 55 -25.54 -12.30 -0.06
CA GLN A 55 -24.62 -13.31 0.41
C GLN A 55 -23.72 -12.76 1.51
N ALA A 56 -23.49 -13.54 2.57
CA ALA A 56 -22.58 -13.17 3.65
C ALA A 56 -21.14 -13.09 3.12
N ARG A 57 -20.50 -11.93 3.27
CA ARG A 57 -19.12 -11.68 2.81
C ARG A 57 -18.37 -10.80 3.83
N ASP A 58 -17.08 -11.05 3.95
CA ASP A 58 -16.15 -10.25 4.77
C ASP A 58 -15.52 -9.10 3.96
N TYR A 59 -16.29 -8.56 3.04
CA TYR A 59 -15.88 -7.40 2.24
C TYR A 59 -17.06 -6.48 1.91
N THR A 60 -16.74 -5.28 1.43
CA THR A 60 -17.70 -4.32 0.91
C THR A 60 -17.07 -3.49 -0.21
N PHE A 61 -17.90 -3.00 -1.12
CA PHE A 61 -17.47 -1.95 -2.05
C PHE A 61 -17.70 -0.58 -1.41
N LYS A 62 -16.65 0.24 -1.34
CA LYS A 62 -16.70 1.58 -0.73
C LYS A 62 -16.82 2.68 -1.76
N GLN A 63 -16.32 2.43 -2.96
CA GLN A 63 -16.25 3.46 -3.99
C GLN A 63 -16.34 2.84 -5.38
N VAL A 64 -16.97 3.57 -6.29
CA VAL A 64 -16.91 3.34 -7.73
C VAL A 64 -16.43 4.62 -8.39
N ILE A 65 -15.48 4.52 -9.30
CA ILE A 65 -14.96 5.65 -10.08
C ILE A 65 -15.30 5.42 -11.55
N ASP A 66 -15.95 6.40 -12.15
CA ASP A 66 -16.14 6.43 -13.58
C ASP A 66 -14.88 6.96 -14.27
N SER A 67 -14.03 6.03 -14.73
CA SER A 67 -12.78 6.34 -15.45
C SER A 67 -12.95 6.36 -16.97
N ARG A 68 -14.20 6.31 -17.47
CA ARG A 68 -14.48 6.35 -18.91
C ARG A 68 -14.11 7.72 -19.49
N THR A 69 -13.49 7.71 -20.65
CA THR A 69 -13.26 8.93 -21.42
C THR A 69 -14.59 9.51 -21.91
N GLN A 70 -15.49 8.66 -22.45
CA GLN A 70 -16.82 9.03 -22.87
C GLN A 70 -17.84 8.68 -21.80
N LYS A 71 -18.50 9.68 -21.21
CA LYS A 71 -19.43 9.51 -20.09
C LYS A 71 -20.81 8.98 -20.51
N SER A 72 -21.23 9.16 -21.76
CA SER A 72 -22.45 8.55 -22.29
C SER A 72 -22.39 7.03 -22.24
N ILE A 73 -23.51 6.37 -21.95
CA ILE A 73 -23.65 4.92 -22.05
C ILE A 73 -23.75 4.48 -23.52
N GLY A 74 -24.35 5.33 -24.35
CA GLY A 74 -24.58 5.09 -25.77
C GLY A 74 -25.90 5.66 -26.22
N GLN A 75 -26.43 5.15 -27.33
CA GLN A 75 -27.68 5.60 -27.92
C GLN A 75 -28.65 4.44 -28.12
N ILE A 76 -29.91 4.67 -27.80
CA ILE A 76 -31.01 3.74 -27.92
C ILE A 76 -32.04 4.32 -28.88
N PHE A 77 -32.66 3.46 -29.67
CA PHE A 77 -33.72 3.90 -30.59
C PHE A 77 -35.10 3.80 -29.93
N ASP A 78 -35.94 4.80 -30.19
CA ASP A 78 -37.36 4.74 -29.88
C ASP A 78 -38.13 3.92 -30.94
N PRO A 79 -39.42 3.66 -30.73
CA PRO A 79 -40.24 2.95 -31.74
C PRO A 79 -40.34 3.66 -33.10
N GLN A 80 -40.13 4.98 -33.12
CA GLN A 80 -40.14 5.82 -34.31
C GLN A 80 -38.79 5.88 -35.03
N ARG A 81 -37.80 5.13 -34.56
CA ARG A 81 -36.42 5.03 -35.03
C ARG A 81 -35.60 6.30 -34.81
N ASN A 82 -35.98 7.16 -33.86
CA ASN A 82 -35.14 8.27 -33.45
C ASN A 82 -34.12 7.76 -32.41
N LYS A 83 -32.92 8.32 -32.42
CA LYS A 83 -31.85 7.99 -31.46
C LYS A 83 -31.96 8.90 -30.24
N HIS A 84 -31.92 8.29 -29.07
CA HIS A 84 -31.90 8.99 -27.80
C HIS A 84 -30.67 8.58 -26.99
N PRO A 85 -30.00 9.51 -26.28
CA PRO A 85 -28.96 9.17 -25.35
C PRO A 85 -29.51 8.24 -24.26
N ALA A 86 -28.68 7.27 -23.80
CA ALA A 86 -28.98 6.42 -22.67
C ALA A 86 -28.22 6.90 -21.46
N SER A 87 -28.91 7.04 -20.33
CA SER A 87 -28.35 7.42 -19.04
C SER A 87 -28.98 6.61 -17.90
N PHE A 88 -28.36 6.60 -16.73
CA PHE A 88 -28.99 6.11 -15.51
C PHE A 88 -29.74 7.23 -14.80
N ALA A 89 -30.62 6.86 -13.86
CA ALA A 89 -31.35 7.83 -13.03
C ALA A 89 -30.40 8.59 -12.10
N ASP A 90 -29.45 7.86 -11.51
CA ASP A 90 -28.35 8.41 -10.72
C ASP A 90 -27.04 8.40 -11.52
N SER A 91 -25.97 8.89 -10.93
CA SER A 91 -24.65 8.76 -11.56
C SER A 91 -24.22 7.29 -11.66
N LEU A 92 -23.49 6.94 -12.73
CA LEU A 92 -22.97 5.58 -12.89
C LEU A 92 -22.26 5.03 -11.63
N PRO A 93 -21.40 5.81 -10.93
CA PRO A 93 -20.80 5.34 -9.68
C PRO A 93 -21.83 4.96 -8.62
N GLN A 94 -22.90 5.74 -8.44
CA GLN A 94 -23.93 5.47 -7.43
C GLN A 94 -24.76 4.23 -7.78
N GLU A 95 -25.18 4.09 -9.03
CA GLU A 95 -25.92 2.92 -9.50
C GLU A 95 -25.11 1.63 -9.34
N VAL A 96 -23.83 1.63 -9.75
CA VAL A 96 -22.97 0.45 -9.66
C VAL A 96 -22.64 0.11 -8.21
N LEU A 97 -22.35 1.12 -7.38
CA LEU A 97 -22.08 0.90 -5.94
C LEU A 97 -23.29 0.30 -5.23
N GLY A 98 -24.48 0.84 -5.48
CA GLY A 98 -25.74 0.33 -4.96
C GLY A 98 -26.00 -1.11 -5.39
N PHE A 99 -25.78 -1.39 -6.70
CA PHE A 99 -25.98 -2.70 -7.28
C PHE A 99 -25.08 -3.78 -6.64
N TYR A 100 -23.79 -3.51 -6.44
CA TYR A 100 -22.88 -4.48 -5.83
C TYR A 100 -23.16 -4.69 -4.34
N ASN A 101 -23.36 -3.61 -3.58
CA ASN A 101 -23.60 -3.72 -2.14
C ASN A 101 -24.98 -4.35 -1.81
N ALA A 102 -25.97 -4.26 -2.70
CA ALA A 102 -27.24 -4.95 -2.54
C ALA A 102 -27.11 -6.49 -2.57
N ARG A 103 -26.04 -7.03 -3.13
CA ARG A 103 -25.75 -8.48 -3.20
C ARG A 103 -24.96 -9.01 -2.03
N ILE A 104 -24.51 -8.12 -1.15
CA ILE A 104 -23.60 -8.44 -0.07
C ILE A 104 -24.27 -8.17 1.28
N ASN A 105 -24.30 -9.18 2.14
CA ASN A 105 -24.55 -9.01 3.55
C ASN A 105 -23.19 -8.95 4.26
N SER A 106 -22.64 -7.75 4.32
CA SER A 106 -21.34 -7.50 4.93
C SER A 106 -21.42 -7.46 6.44
N THR A 107 -20.36 -7.87 7.13
CA THR A 107 -20.17 -7.63 8.56
C THR A 107 -20.15 -6.13 8.86
N LYS A 108 -20.38 -5.74 10.12
CA LYS A 108 -20.36 -4.33 10.53
C LYS A 108 -19.02 -3.64 10.20
N ASN A 109 -17.90 -4.37 10.32
CA ASN A 109 -16.55 -3.92 10.00
C ASN A 109 -15.87 -4.95 9.09
N PRO A 110 -16.15 -4.92 7.78
CA PRO A 110 -15.54 -5.86 6.86
C PRO A 110 -14.04 -5.60 6.75
N TYR A 111 -13.27 -6.68 6.71
CA TYR A 111 -11.81 -6.59 6.59
C TYR A 111 -11.40 -5.97 5.26
N TYR A 112 -11.99 -6.44 4.15
CA TYR A 112 -11.66 -5.91 2.83
C TYR A 112 -12.64 -4.81 2.40
N LYS A 113 -12.06 -3.73 1.87
CA LYS A 113 -12.80 -2.61 1.26
C LYS A 113 -12.32 -2.45 -0.17
N PHE A 114 -13.24 -2.53 -1.12
CA PHE A 114 -12.89 -2.49 -2.54
C PHE A 114 -13.37 -1.21 -3.21
N LEU A 115 -12.60 -0.80 -4.22
CA LEU A 115 -12.89 0.24 -5.18
C LEU A 115 -13.06 -0.43 -6.56
N VAL A 116 -14.06 0.02 -7.32
CA VAL A 116 -14.24 -0.39 -8.73
C VAL A 116 -13.98 0.82 -9.63
N LYS A 117 -13.15 0.65 -10.66
CA LYS A 117 -12.99 1.63 -11.73
C LYS A 117 -13.71 1.12 -12.98
N VAL A 118 -14.63 1.91 -13.49
CA VAL A 118 -15.32 1.61 -14.76
C VAL A 118 -14.54 2.24 -15.89
N TYR A 119 -13.90 1.42 -16.72
CA TYR A 119 -13.12 1.88 -17.87
C TYR A 119 -13.95 2.00 -19.12
N LYS A 120 -14.97 1.15 -19.28
CA LYS A 120 -15.87 1.13 -20.42
C LYS A 120 -17.26 0.65 -20.03
N LEU A 121 -18.27 1.36 -20.50
CA LEU A 121 -19.65 0.93 -20.63
C LEU A 121 -20.14 1.59 -21.91
N ASP A 122 -20.27 0.81 -22.98
CA ASP A 122 -20.59 1.29 -24.33
C ASP A 122 -21.72 0.45 -24.91
N LEU A 123 -22.82 1.11 -25.26
CA LEU A 123 -24.01 0.50 -25.85
C LEU A 123 -24.20 1.03 -27.27
N LYS A 124 -24.35 0.11 -28.21
CA LYS A 124 -24.62 0.41 -29.61
C LYS A 124 -25.81 -0.39 -30.09
N GLU A 125 -26.82 0.28 -30.62
CA GLU A 125 -27.98 -0.33 -31.29
C GLU A 125 -27.99 -0.07 -32.78
N ILE A 126 -28.45 -1.08 -33.52
CA ILE A 126 -28.77 -0.98 -34.94
C ILE A 126 -30.18 -1.51 -35.21
N TYR A 127 -30.92 -0.89 -36.13
CA TYR A 127 -32.18 -1.43 -36.57
C TYR A 127 -31.95 -2.68 -37.44
N GLN A 128 -32.71 -3.74 -37.17
CA GLN A 128 -32.65 -5.00 -37.91
C GLN A 128 -34.03 -5.30 -38.54
N PRO A 129 -34.17 -5.16 -39.85
CA PRO A 129 -35.46 -5.33 -40.52
C PRO A 129 -36.10 -6.71 -40.30
N ASP A 130 -35.27 -7.78 -40.31
CA ASP A 130 -35.74 -9.16 -40.18
C ASP A 130 -36.36 -9.42 -38.79
N LEU A 131 -35.87 -8.76 -37.75
CA LEU A 131 -36.41 -8.81 -36.41
C LEU A 131 -37.56 -7.83 -36.16
N LYS A 132 -37.86 -6.93 -37.12
CA LYS A 132 -38.73 -5.77 -36.92
C LYS A 132 -38.43 -5.02 -35.62
N GLY A 133 -37.14 -4.94 -35.28
CA GLY A 133 -36.68 -4.44 -34.00
C GLY A 133 -35.22 -3.98 -34.05
N TYR A 134 -34.59 -3.99 -32.91
CA TYR A 134 -33.20 -3.53 -32.73
C TYR A 134 -32.32 -4.67 -32.23
N ARG A 135 -31.11 -4.71 -32.75
CA ARG A 135 -30.01 -5.51 -32.17
C ARG A 135 -29.04 -4.57 -31.47
N GLY A 136 -28.72 -4.87 -30.22
CA GLY A 136 -27.77 -4.11 -29.43
C GLY A 136 -26.58 -4.93 -29.02
N ASP A 137 -25.46 -4.23 -28.91
CA ASP A 137 -24.21 -4.72 -28.35
C ASP A 137 -23.85 -3.83 -27.12
N ILE A 138 -23.59 -4.45 -25.97
CA ILE A 138 -23.12 -3.73 -24.78
C ILE A 138 -21.77 -4.31 -24.37
N GLN A 139 -20.80 -3.44 -24.15
CA GLN A 139 -19.47 -3.81 -23.68
C GLN A 139 -19.21 -3.16 -22.33
N LEU A 140 -18.72 -3.96 -21.37
CA LEU A 140 -18.30 -3.53 -20.03
C LEU A 140 -16.84 -3.88 -19.79
N SER A 141 -16.08 -2.93 -19.24
CA SER A 141 -14.72 -3.17 -18.73
C SER A 141 -14.54 -2.48 -17.40
N LEU A 142 -14.08 -3.22 -16.41
CA LEU A 142 -13.91 -2.81 -15.02
C LEU A 142 -12.53 -3.22 -14.48
N GLY A 143 -12.02 -2.47 -13.50
CA GLY A 143 -10.92 -2.89 -12.65
C GLY A 143 -11.36 -2.92 -11.19
N PHE A 144 -10.98 -3.97 -10.47
CA PHE A 144 -11.20 -4.11 -9.04
C PHE A 144 -9.91 -3.81 -8.28
N PHE A 145 -10.02 -3.02 -7.21
CA PHE A 145 -8.90 -2.54 -6.43
C PHE A 145 -9.17 -2.73 -4.95
N LEU A 146 -8.13 -3.11 -4.20
CA LEU A 146 -8.16 -3.11 -2.75
C LEU A 146 -7.84 -1.70 -2.23
N ILE A 147 -8.67 -1.19 -1.32
CA ILE A 147 -8.42 0.07 -0.62
C ILE A 147 -7.59 -0.27 0.62
N GLY A 148 -6.36 0.23 0.66
CA GLY A 148 -5.45 0.19 1.80
C GLY A 148 -5.26 1.57 2.42
N GLU A 149 -4.22 1.74 3.22
CA GLU A 149 -3.84 3.03 3.81
C GLU A 149 -3.25 4.00 2.79
N ASN A 150 -2.62 3.48 1.76
CA ASN A 150 -2.00 4.21 0.67
C ASN A 150 -2.87 4.18 -0.60
N GLU A 151 -2.23 4.27 -1.76
CA GLU A 151 -2.88 4.13 -3.06
C GLU A 151 -3.61 2.79 -3.21
N PRO A 152 -4.82 2.75 -3.82
CA PRO A 152 -5.53 1.51 -4.05
C PRO A 152 -4.74 0.53 -4.91
N VAL A 153 -4.61 -0.70 -4.45
CA VAL A 153 -3.87 -1.77 -5.12
C VAL A 153 -4.77 -2.45 -6.17
N HIS A 154 -4.33 -2.46 -7.43
CA HIS A 154 -5.03 -3.18 -8.50
C HIS A 154 -5.00 -4.70 -8.24
N LEU A 155 -6.16 -5.34 -8.38
CA LEU A 155 -6.32 -6.77 -8.14
C LEU A 155 -6.57 -7.53 -9.44
N VAL A 156 -7.65 -7.22 -10.14
CA VAL A 156 -8.07 -7.93 -11.35
C VAL A 156 -8.97 -7.05 -12.21
N ASP A 157 -8.91 -7.28 -13.52
CA ASP A 157 -9.79 -6.66 -14.50
C ASP A 157 -10.85 -7.65 -14.99
N PHE A 158 -12.01 -7.09 -15.31
CA PHE A 158 -13.11 -7.80 -15.96
C PHE A 158 -13.49 -7.10 -17.26
N THR A 159 -13.62 -7.87 -18.33
CA THR A 159 -14.15 -7.36 -19.60
C THR A 159 -15.10 -8.38 -20.19
N SER A 160 -16.29 -7.92 -20.53
CA SER A 160 -17.31 -8.76 -21.16
C SER A 160 -18.17 -7.98 -22.15
N LYS A 161 -18.84 -8.73 -23.01
CA LYS A 161 -19.76 -8.20 -24.02
C LYS A 161 -21.03 -9.05 -24.05
N VAL A 162 -22.17 -8.39 -24.14
CA VAL A 162 -23.47 -9.04 -24.33
C VAL A 162 -24.14 -8.49 -25.58
N GLN A 163 -24.86 -9.36 -26.30
CA GLN A 163 -25.71 -9.00 -27.41
C GLN A 163 -27.17 -9.27 -27.03
N TYR A 164 -28.06 -8.41 -27.48
CA TYR A 164 -29.51 -8.57 -27.32
C TYR A 164 -30.26 -8.21 -28.58
N GLY A 165 -31.47 -8.75 -28.70
CA GLY A 165 -32.46 -8.33 -29.68
C GLY A 165 -33.72 -7.85 -28.97
N ARG A 166 -34.33 -6.75 -29.40
CA ARG A 166 -35.57 -6.23 -28.82
C ARG A 166 -36.54 -5.67 -29.84
N PRO A 167 -37.86 -5.81 -29.64
CA PRO A 167 -38.86 -5.00 -30.28
C PRO A 167 -38.72 -3.52 -29.88
N GLY A 168 -39.16 -2.59 -30.71
CA GLY A 168 -38.98 -1.16 -30.49
C GLY A 168 -39.46 -0.61 -29.15
N THR A 169 -40.49 -1.23 -28.55
CA THR A 169 -41.14 -0.76 -27.32
C THR A 169 -40.59 -1.43 -26.03
N GLN A 170 -39.77 -2.47 -26.15
CA GLN A 170 -39.38 -3.30 -24.98
C GLN A 170 -37.98 -2.94 -24.47
N MET A 171 -37.91 -1.91 -23.63
CA MET A 171 -36.66 -1.43 -23.04
C MET A 171 -36.05 -2.36 -21.99
N HIS A 172 -36.85 -3.23 -21.35
CA HIS A 172 -36.40 -4.15 -20.31
C HIS A 172 -35.29 -5.10 -20.80
N TYR A 173 -35.19 -5.41 -22.10
CA TYR A 173 -34.09 -6.21 -22.65
C TYR A 173 -32.73 -5.50 -22.54
N VAL A 174 -32.71 -4.19 -22.66
CA VAL A 174 -31.49 -3.38 -22.49
C VAL A 174 -31.07 -3.41 -21.04
N GLU A 175 -32.00 -3.10 -20.12
CA GLU A 175 -31.78 -3.10 -18.68
C GLU A 175 -31.31 -4.46 -18.19
N SER A 176 -31.99 -5.56 -18.60
CA SER A 176 -31.58 -6.93 -18.24
C SER A 176 -30.20 -7.31 -18.77
N SER A 177 -29.83 -6.80 -19.95
CA SER A 177 -28.51 -7.06 -20.53
C SER A 177 -27.38 -6.32 -19.79
N ILE A 178 -27.62 -5.08 -19.39
CA ILE A 178 -26.68 -4.33 -18.54
C ILE A 178 -26.56 -4.98 -17.17
N HIS A 179 -27.71 -5.35 -16.58
CA HIS A 179 -27.77 -6.06 -15.32
C HIS A 179 -26.91 -7.32 -15.34
N LYS A 180 -27.09 -8.17 -16.35
CA LYS A 180 -26.33 -9.41 -16.53
C LYS A 180 -24.82 -9.19 -16.63
N LEU A 181 -24.37 -8.11 -17.27
CA LEU A 181 -22.95 -7.78 -17.33
C LEU A 181 -22.36 -7.41 -15.95
N PHE A 182 -23.08 -6.57 -15.19
CA PHE A 182 -22.63 -6.21 -13.84
C PHE A 182 -22.73 -7.40 -12.86
N GLU A 183 -23.76 -8.24 -12.98
CA GLU A 183 -23.87 -9.49 -12.21
C GLU A 183 -22.70 -10.42 -12.50
N SER A 184 -22.43 -10.71 -13.78
CA SER A 184 -21.30 -11.55 -14.18
C SER A 184 -19.95 -10.97 -13.71
N SER A 185 -19.82 -9.64 -13.67
CA SER A 185 -18.59 -9.02 -13.15
C SER A 185 -18.43 -9.20 -11.63
N TRP A 186 -19.52 -9.13 -10.88
CA TRP A 186 -19.51 -9.41 -9.44
C TRP A 186 -19.21 -10.88 -9.16
N GLU A 187 -19.87 -11.80 -9.86
CA GLU A 187 -19.63 -13.25 -9.73
C GLU A 187 -18.18 -13.62 -10.07
N TYR A 188 -17.64 -13.03 -11.14
CA TYR A 188 -16.24 -13.20 -11.51
C TYR A 188 -15.31 -12.74 -10.39
N PHE A 189 -15.53 -11.54 -9.88
CA PHE A 189 -14.71 -10.99 -8.79
C PHE A 189 -14.81 -11.81 -7.51
N ASP A 190 -16.02 -12.21 -7.10
CA ASP A 190 -16.25 -13.02 -5.90
C ASP A 190 -15.58 -14.41 -6.01
N SER A 191 -15.70 -15.05 -7.19
CA SER A 191 -15.00 -16.29 -7.49
C SER A 191 -13.48 -16.13 -7.49
N TRP A 192 -12.97 -15.08 -8.14
CA TRP A 192 -11.55 -14.75 -8.16
C TRP A 192 -11.03 -14.53 -6.73
N LEU A 193 -11.72 -13.70 -5.95
CA LEU A 193 -11.35 -13.40 -4.57
C LEU A 193 -11.27 -14.68 -3.73
N SER A 194 -12.24 -15.59 -3.88
CA SER A 194 -12.30 -16.85 -3.14
C SER A 194 -11.12 -17.79 -3.44
N THR A 195 -10.49 -17.67 -4.61
CA THR A 195 -9.31 -18.47 -4.98
C THR A 195 -8.00 -17.79 -4.61
N GLN A 196 -7.98 -16.46 -4.55
CA GLN A 196 -6.76 -15.67 -4.38
C GLN A 196 -6.42 -15.33 -2.93
N TYR A 197 -7.39 -15.38 -2.01
CA TYR A 197 -7.17 -14.94 -0.62
C TYR A 197 -6.08 -15.75 0.12
N LEU A 198 -5.76 -16.98 -0.33
CA LEU A 198 -4.73 -17.82 0.26
C LEU A 198 -3.32 -17.58 -0.30
N THR A 199 -3.20 -16.97 -1.47
CA THR A 199 -1.94 -16.89 -2.23
C THR A 199 -1.56 -15.47 -2.66
N ASN A 200 -2.51 -14.56 -2.74
CA ASN A 200 -2.25 -13.20 -3.18
C ASN A 200 -1.78 -12.32 -2.01
N ARG A 201 -0.56 -11.79 -2.12
CA ARG A 201 0.07 -10.96 -1.10
C ARG A 201 -0.78 -9.76 -0.65
N SER A 202 -1.51 -9.14 -1.59
CA SER A 202 -2.37 -8.00 -1.30
C SER A 202 -3.61 -8.35 -0.46
N LEU A 203 -3.96 -9.63 -0.37
CA LEU A 203 -5.13 -10.13 0.35
C LEU A 203 -4.78 -10.83 1.67
N VAL A 204 -3.51 -10.85 2.02
CA VAL A 204 -3.05 -11.46 3.29
C VAL A 204 -3.56 -10.63 4.48
N LYS A 205 -4.03 -11.33 5.52
CA LYS A 205 -4.58 -10.70 6.74
C LYS A 205 -3.61 -10.67 7.91
N LYS A 206 -2.55 -11.49 7.87
CA LYS A 206 -1.64 -11.65 9.01
C LYS A 206 -0.21 -11.85 8.55
N VAL A 207 0.71 -11.43 9.40
CA VAL A 207 2.13 -11.74 9.28
C VAL A 207 2.53 -12.59 10.46
N ARG A 208 3.16 -13.73 10.20
CA ARG A 208 3.78 -14.60 11.21
C ARG A 208 5.28 -14.48 11.07
N LEU A 209 5.94 -14.12 12.15
CA LEU A 209 7.38 -13.96 12.20
C LEU A 209 8.03 -15.20 12.83
N ASN A 210 8.94 -15.84 12.09
CA ASN A 210 9.78 -16.92 12.57
C ASN A 210 11.22 -16.40 12.75
N ILE A 211 11.65 -16.24 14.00
CA ILE A 211 12.98 -15.72 14.32
C ILE A 211 13.88 -16.89 14.67
N THR A 212 15.03 -16.97 14.01
CA THR A 212 16.08 -17.94 14.31
C THR A 212 17.37 -17.20 14.64
N ASP A 213 18.10 -17.75 15.60
CA ASP A 213 19.38 -17.22 16.08
C ASP A 213 20.32 -18.42 16.34
N PRO A 214 20.70 -19.14 15.26
CA PRO A 214 21.52 -20.33 15.41
C PRO A 214 22.97 -19.96 15.70
N VAL A 215 23.63 -20.79 16.53
CA VAL A 215 25.08 -20.79 16.58
C VAL A 215 25.62 -21.17 15.20
N ARG A 216 26.61 -20.43 14.73
CA ARG A 216 27.19 -20.59 13.39
C ARG A 216 28.68 -20.93 13.50
N GLU A 217 29.13 -21.76 12.58
CA GLU A 217 30.57 -22.00 12.43
C GLU A 217 31.25 -20.73 11.91
N SER A 218 32.30 -20.33 12.62
CA SER A 218 33.19 -19.24 12.21
C SER A 218 34.11 -19.67 11.08
N SER A 219 34.49 -18.73 10.21
CA SER A 219 35.46 -18.91 9.15
C SER A 219 36.61 -17.94 9.31
N LYS A 220 37.61 -18.04 8.44
CA LYS A 220 38.72 -17.07 8.42
C LYS A 220 38.29 -15.63 8.08
N ASP A 221 37.15 -15.47 7.42
CA ASP A 221 36.67 -14.16 6.94
C ASP A 221 35.58 -13.57 7.87
N THR A 222 34.95 -14.42 8.72
CA THR A 222 33.87 -14.00 9.62
C THR A 222 33.88 -14.86 10.88
N VAL A 223 33.96 -14.23 12.03
CA VAL A 223 33.80 -14.87 13.34
C VAL A 223 32.42 -14.56 13.89
N PHE A 224 31.57 -15.58 14.02
CA PHE A 224 30.25 -15.44 14.61
C PHE A 224 30.31 -15.46 16.13
N TYR A 225 29.40 -14.72 16.76
CA TYR A 225 29.32 -14.71 18.23
C TYR A 225 28.88 -16.07 18.77
N ASP A 226 29.71 -16.61 19.65
CA ASP A 226 29.43 -17.84 20.37
C ASP A 226 29.91 -17.64 21.83
N PRO A 227 29.02 -17.74 22.83
CA PRO A 227 29.39 -17.58 24.24
C PRO A 227 30.42 -18.61 24.71
N GLU A 228 30.50 -19.80 24.06
CA GLU A 228 31.47 -20.86 24.37
C GLU A 228 32.82 -20.69 23.66
N ARG A 229 32.89 -19.72 22.70
CA ARG A 229 34.10 -19.39 21.98
C ARG A 229 34.44 -17.90 22.11
N PRO A 230 35.12 -17.49 23.18
CA PRO A 230 35.61 -16.11 23.28
C PRO A 230 36.64 -15.80 22.17
N LEU A 231 36.79 -14.51 21.87
CA LEU A 231 37.76 -14.03 20.89
C LEU A 231 39.21 -14.32 21.36
N THR A 232 40.03 -14.63 20.37
CA THR A 232 41.48 -14.74 20.54
C THR A 232 42.16 -13.74 19.59
N TRP A 233 43.44 -13.43 19.84
CA TRP A 233 44.19 -12.54 18.94
C TRP A 233 44.38 -13.09 17.52
N GLU A 234 44.21 -14.39 17.35
CA GLU A 234 44.21 -15.03 16.00
C GLU A 234 43.02 -14.60 15.14
N ASP A 235 41.96 -14.08 15.75
CA ASP A 235 40.78 -13.57 15.07
C ASP A 235 40.99 -12.16 14.49
N PHE A 236 42.11 -11.47 14.81
CA PHE A 236 42.41 -10.10 14.39
C PHE A 236 43.51 -10.14 13.33
N THR A 237 43.10 -10.07 12.05
CA THR A 237 44.01 -10.33 10.92
C THR A 237 44.39 -9.09 10.14
N GLU A 238 43.73 -7.93 10.38
CA GLU A 238 44.08 -6.70 9.69
C GLU A 238 45.44 -6.16 10.13
N THR A 239 46.17 -5.52 9.25
CA THR A 239 47.43 -4.86 9.57
C THR A 239 47.18 -3.59 10.38
N PRO A 240 47.76 -3.49 11.60
CA PRO A 240 47.54 -2.33 12.47
C PRO A 240 47.97 -1.02 11.80
N ASN A 241 47.17 0.03 11.94
CA ASN A 241 47.58 1.37 11.51
C ASN A 241 48.66 1.91 12.48
N PRO A 242 49.93 2.10 12.03
CA PRO A 242 51.01 2.54 12.89
C PRO A 242 50.78 3.90 13.56
N ARG A 243 49.94 4.74 12.98
CA ARG A 243 49.59 6.08 13.49
C ARG A 243 48.40 6.08 14.43
N SER A 244 47.70 4.98 14.58
CA SER A 244 46.56 4.90 15.52
C SER A 244 47.06 5.02 16.97
N SER A 245 46.33 5.69 17.82
CA SER A 245 46.53 5.75 19.26
C SER A 245 46.02 4.50 19.99
N PHE A 246 45.23 3.66 19.31
CA PHE A 246 44.70 2.42 19.88
C PHE A 246 45.68 1.27 19.81
N ASN A 247 45.57 0.35 20.77
CA ASN A 247 46.37 -0.88 20.81
C ASN A 247 45.71 -2.04 20.07
N ALA A 248 44.39 -2.03 19.98
CA ALA A 248 43.59 -2.95 19.21
C ALA A 248 42.31 -2.26 18.73
N THR A 249 41.63 -2.88 17.82
CA THR A 249 40.29 -2.46 17.36
C THR A 249 39.56 -3.67 16.80
N ILE A 250 38.31 -3.86 17.22
CA ILE A 250 37.39 -4.85 16.66
C ILE A 250 36.36 -4.17 15.74
N PHE A 251 36.05 -4.79 14.63
CA PHE A 251 34.83 -4.51 13.87
C PHE A 251 33.80 -5.60 14.18
N SER A 252 32.72 -5.24 14.87
CA SER A 252 31.61 -6.15 15.13
C SER A 252 30.28 -5.54 14.66
N SER A 253 29.34 -6.38 14.24
CA SER A 253 28.08 -5.92 13.67
C SER A 253 26.94 -6.94 13.84
N ILE A 254 25.72 -6.47 13.60
CA ILE A 254 24.49 -7.25 13.53
C ILE A 254 24.04 -7.28 12.08
N SER A 255 23.59 -8.42 11.60
CA SER A 255 22.84 -8.51 10.35
C SER A 255 21.64 -9.42 10.50
N ILE A 256 20.65 -9.22 9.62
CA ILE A 256 19.48 -10.09 9.50
C ILE A 256 19.40 -10.62 8.08
N GLU A 257 19.06 -11.88 7.95
CA GLU A 257 18.76 -12.54 6.67
C GLU A 257 17.41 -13.20 6.78
N GLY A 258 16.71 -13.28 5.65
CA GLY A 258 15.45 -13.99 5.64
C GLY A 258 14.68 -13.84 4.35
N ASN A 259 13.53 -14.47 4.33
CA ASN A 259 12.60 -14.44 3.21
C ASN A 259 11.17 -14.48 3.73
N ALA A 260 10.24 -13.97 2.91
CA ALA A 260 8.83 -14.02 3.16
C ALA A 260 8.15 -14.94 2.14
N ASN A 261 7.28 -15.82 2.60
CA ASN A 261 6.43 -16.69 1.77
C ASN A 261 4.98 -16.51 2.20
N ILE A 262 4.04 -16.85 1.31
CA ILE A 262 2.62 -16.89 1.65
C ILE A 262 2.22 -18.35 1.89
N GLU A 263 1.70 -18.62 3.07
CA GLU A 263 1.23 -19.93 3.48
C GLU A 263 -0.18 -19.79 4.07
N ASN A 264 -1.16 -20.39 3.42
CA ASN A 264 -2.56 -20.40 3.89
C ASN A 264 -3.15 -19.01 4.20
N GLY A 265 -2.82 -18.00 3.38
CA GLY A 265 -3.32 -16.62 3.57
C GLY A 265 -2.62 -15.82 4.65
N GLU A 266 -1.47 -16.28 5.13
CA GLU A 266 -0.58 -15.55 6.02
C GLU A 266 0.78 -15.32 5.34
N ILE A 267 1.40 -14.17 5.57
CA ILE A 267 2.82 -13.98 5.26
C ILE A 267 3.62 -14.67 6.37
N VAL A 268 4.46 -15.62 6.01
CA VAL A 268 5.44 -16.24 6.90
C VAL A 268 6.79 -15.62 6.61
N GLN A 269 7.20 -14.70 7.47
CA GLN A 269 8.51 -14.04 7.41
C GLN A 269 9.50 -14.80 8.28
N VAL A 270 10.53 -15.37 7.67
CA VAL A 270 11.66 -15.96 8.40
C VAL A 270 12.73 -14.89 8.53
N ILE A 271 13.29 -14.74 9.74
CA ILE A 271 14.44 -13.89 10.02
C ILE A 271 15.49 -14.72 10.75
N SER A 272 16.71 -14.72 10.23
CA SER A 272 17.88 -15.29 10.87
C SER A 272 18.82 -14.16 11.30
N VAL A 273 19.03 -14.03 12.60
CA VAL A 273 19.90 -13.00 13.19
C VAL A 273 21.34 -13.49 13.18
N LYS A 274 22.26 -12.59 12.85
CA LYS A 274 23.71 -12.83 12.89
C LYS A 274 24.37 -11.74 13.71
N VAL A 275 25.23 -12.15 14.62
CA VAL A 275 26.17 -11.28 15.34
C VAL A 275 27.56 -11.76 14.97
N TYR A 276 28.38 -10.89 14.46
CA TYR A 276 29.68 -11.29 13.91
C TYR A 276 30.73 -10.18 14.04
N MET A 277 32.01 -10.57 13.96
CA MET A 277 33.13 -9.70 13.74
C MET A 277 33.80 -10.04 12.38
N LEU A 278 34.49 -9.07 11.81
CA LEU A 278 35.27 -9.25 10.58
C LEU A 278 36.76 -9.22 10.91
N PRO A 279 37.46 -10.35 10.81
CA PRO A 279 38.91 -10.45 11.04
C PRO A 279 39.72 -9.44 10.23
N GLU A 280 39.42 -9.26 8.93
CA GLU A 280 40.12 -8.35 8.04
C GLU A 280 39.87 -6.85 8.32
N GLN A 281 38.95 -6.51 9.26
CA GLN A 281 38.68 -5.16 9.74
C GLN A 281 39.01 -5.01 11.23
N SER A 282 39.67 -5.98 11.80
CA SER A 282 40.03 -6.02 13.21
C SER A 282 41.53 -6.29 13.37
N TRP A 283 42.20 -5.47 14.16
CA TRP A 283 43.65 -5.52 14.29
C TRP A 283 44.11 -5.33 15.72
N VAL A 284 45.37 -5.79 16.03
CA VAL A 284 46.03 -5.64 17.29
C VAL A 284 47.49 -5.23 17.10
N LYS A 285 47.96 -4.24 17.88
CA LYS A 285 49.36 -3.82 17.98
C LYS A 285 50.07 -4.44 19.17
N ASP A 286 49.40 -4.36 20.33
CA ASP A 286 49.95 -4.80 21.60
C ASP A 286 48.99 -5.81 22.23
N ALA A 287 49.31 -7.07 22.05
CA ALA A 287 48.49 -8.20 22.47
C ALA A 287 48.65 -8.43 24.00
N SER A 288 47.56 -8.22 24.75
CA SER A 288 47.48 -8.54 26.17
C SER A 288 46.10 -9.13 26.50
N GLU A 289 45.99 -9.88 27.58
CA GLU A 289 44.71 -10.41 28.07
C GLU A 289 43.73 -9.30 28.42
N TYR A 290 44.22 -8.18 28.95
CA TYR A 290 43.41 -7.03 29.31
C TYR A 290 42.81 -6.35 28.02
N ALA A 291 43.63 -6.15 26.99
CA ALA A 291 43.17 -5.61 25.76
C ALA A 291 42.19 -6.57 25.05
N ASN A 292 42.46 -7.89 25.06
CA ASN A 292 41.52 -8.88 24.51
C ASN A 292 40.18 -8.85 25.26
N ASN A 293 40.16 -8.70 26.57
CA ASN A 293 38.94 -8.53 27.36
C ASN A 293 38.18 -7.26 26.91
N HIS A 294 38.87 -6.16 26.61
CA HIS A 294 38.25 -4.92 26.13
C HIS A 294 37.53 -5.14 24.78
N GLU A 295 38.20 -5.73 23.82
CA GLU A 295 37.62 -6.02 22.48
C GLU A 295 36.49 -7.07 22.56
N GLN A 296 36.61 -8.06 23.44
CA GLN A 296 35.54 -9.02 23.73
C GLN A 296 34.26 -8.31 24.20
N ARG A 297 34.38 -7.26 25.07
CA ARG A 297 33.20 -6.51 25.54
C ARG A 297 32.51 -5.75 24.44
N HIS A 298 33.21 -5.23 23.43
CA HIS A 298 32.59 -4.70 22.22
C HIS A 298 31.73 -5.74 21.50
N PHE A 299 32.24 -6.97 21.37
CA PHE A 299 31.50 -8.06 20.76
C PHE A 299 30.28 -8.48 21.60
N ASP A 300 30.43 -8.51 22.92
CA ASP A 300 29.32 -8.78 23.84
C ASP A 300 28.24 -7.71 23.79
N LEU A 301 28.59 -6.42 23.67
CA LEU A 301 27.65 -5.31 23.52
C LEU A 301 26.89 -5.41 22.20
N THR A 302 27.54 -5.81 21.12
CA THR A 302 26.88 -6.11 19.83
C THR A 302 25.85 -7.22 20.02
N ARG A 303 26.19 -8.28 20.75
CA ARG A 303 25.26 -9.38 21.07
C ARG A 303 24.08 -8.91 21.91
N ILE A 304 24.29 -8.06 22.90
CA ILE A 304 23.24 -7.50 23.77
C ILE A 304 22.25 -6.68 22.92
N ALA A 305 22.75 -5.83 22.03
CA ALA A 305 21.87 -5.07 21.12
C ALA A 305 21.04 -6.00 20.22
N ALA A 306 21.63 -7.08 19.70
CA ALA A 306 20.92 -8.10 18.93
C ALA A 306 19.85 -8.82 19.77
N ASN A 307 20.14 -9.16 21.04
CA ASN A 307 19.17 -9.78 21.94
C ASN A 307 17.96 -8.85 22.18
N ARG A 308 18.19 -7.56 22.38
CA ARG A 308 17.11 -6.56 22.51
C ARG A 308 16.28 -6.44 21.24
N MET A 309 16.91 -6.46 20.07
CA MET A 309 16.22 -6.53 18.79
C MET A 309 15.32 -7.76 18.69
N ILE A 310 15.82 -8.95 19.04
CA ILE A 310 15.06 -10.20 19.04
C ILE A 310 13.84 -10.11 19.96
N ILE A 311 14.00 -9.50 21.15
CA ILE A 311 12.88 -9.29 22.09
C ILE A 311 11.83 -8.36 21.48
N ARG A 312 12.23 -7.26 20.83
CA ARG A 312 11.30 -6.34 20.15
C ARG A 312 10.57 -7.06 19.00
N LEU A 313 11.30 -7.81 18.17
CA LEU A 313 10.73 -8.59 17.06
C LEU A 313 9.70 -9.64 17.53
N LYS A 314 9.92 -10.26 18.70
CA LYS A 314 8.98 -11.24 19.28
C LYS A 314 7.69 -10.62 19.80
N ASN A 315 7.70 -9.35 20.15
CA ASN A 315 6.57 -8.64 20.76
C ASN A 315 5.86 -7.65 19.84
N VAL A 316 6.34 -7.48 18.60
CA VAL A 316 5.75 -6.54 17.65
C VAL A 316 4.54 -7.16 16.96
N GLU A 317 3.46 -6.38 16.83
CA GLU A 317 2.36 -6.69 15.92
C GLU A 317 2.70 -6.17 14.53
N LEU A 318 2.59 -7.04 13.52
CA LEU A 318 2.97 -6.73 12.14
C LEU A 318 1.73 -6.61 11.26
N GLU A 319 1.55 -5.43 10.69
CA GLU A 319 0.53 -5.16 9.68
C GLU A 319 1.02 -5.64 8.29
N PRO A 320 0.22 -6.40 7.52
CA PRO A 320 0.65 -6.98 6.25
C PRO A 320 1.20 -5.99 5.21
N PHE A 321 0.74 -4.74 5.24
CA PHE A 321 1.21 -3.71 4.30
C PHE A 321 2.46 -2.97 4.79
N LEU A 322 2.76 -2.99 6.09
CA LEU A 322 3.82 -2.22 6.72
C LEU A 322 4.92 -3.08 7.34
N PHE A 323 4.78 -4.40 7.32
CA PHE A 323 5.68 -5.28 8.09
C PHE A 323 7.15 -5.13 7.71
N GLU A 324 7.47 -4.96 6.42
CA GLU A 324 8.87 -4.79 5.99
C GLU A 324 9.46 -3.48 6.52
N ALA A 325 8.69 -2.39 6.49
CA ALA A 325 9.12 -1.11 7.06
C ALA A 325 9.31 -1.22 8.58
N THR A 326 8.35 -1.86 9.27
CA THR A 326 8.43 -2.09 10.72
C THR A 326 9.66 -2.93 11.11
N LEU A 327 9.94 -4.00 10.35
CA LEU A 327 11.12 -4.83 10.59
C LEU A 327 12.43 -4.05 10.34
N ASN A 328 12.46 -3.24 9.29
CA ASN A 328 13.61 -2.40 8.98
C ASN A 328 13.85 -1.33 10.06
N ASP A 329 12.80 -0.71 10.58
CA ASP A 329 12.92 0.27 11.68
C ASP A 329 13.46 -0.38 12.95
N ILE A 330 12.97 -1.56 13.32
CA ILE A 330 13.49 -2.32 14.48
C ILE A 330 14.97 -2.66 14.29
N TYR A 331 15.38 -3.06 13.09
CA TYR A 331 16.78 -3.34 12.78
C TYR A 331 17.66 -2.10 12.87
N LEU A 332 17.23 -0.98 12.28
CA LEU A 332 17.97 0.29 12.34
C LEU A 332 18.11 0.82 13.77
N ASP A 333 17.07 0.67 14.58
CA ASP A 333 17.13 1.05 15.99
C ASP A 333 18.12 0.20 16.78
N ALA A 334 18.16 -1.11 16.52
CA ALA A 334 19.15 -2.00 17.13
C ALA A 334 20.58 -1.64 16.71
N TYR A 335 20.78 -1.26 15.44
CA TYR A 335 22.08 -0.82 14.95
C TYR A 335 22.53 0.49 15.60
N ARG A 336 21.62 1.46 15.75
CA ARG A 336 21.88 2.71 16.48
C ARG A 336 22.20 2.45 17.95
N GLU A 337 21.45 1.56 18.60
CA GLU A 337 21.69 1.17 19.98
C GLU A 337 23.06 0.50 20.16
N MET A 338 23.43 -0.42 19.25
CA MET A 338 24.75 -1.05 19.25
C MET A 338 25.86 0.02 19.21
N ASN A 339 25.81 0.94 18.27
CA ASN A 339 26.82 1.99 18.14
C ASN A 339 26.88 2.87 19.40
N ARG A 340 25.72 3.27 19.95
CA ARG A 340 25.67 4.07 21.19
C ARG A 340 26.29 3.35 22.37
N LEU A 341 26.04 2.05 22.52
CA LEU A 341 26.62 1.26 23.61
C LEU A 341 28.13 1.14 23.49
N GLN A 342 28.64 0.94 22.28
CA GLN A 342 30.08 0.86 22.02
C GLN A 342 30.77 2.20 22.28
N GLU A 343 30.21 3.31 21.78
CA GLU A 343 30.73 4.66 22.01
C GLU A 343 30.75 5.03 23.51
N LEU A 344 29.67 4.68 24.22
CA LEU A 344 29.59 4.93 25.67
C LEU A 344 30.63 4.11 26.44
N TYR A 345 30.77 2.84 26.09
CA TYR A 345 31.77 1.94 26.68
C TYR A 345 33.19 2.47 26.49
N ASP A 346 33.55 2.86 25.26
CA ASP A 346 34.87 3.44 24.97
C ASP A 346 35.10 4.76 25.70
N SER A 347 34.11 5.64 25.70
CA SER A 347 34.17 6.93 26.38
C SER A 347 34.44 6.76 27.88
N GLN A 348 33.70 5.90 28.57
CA GLN A 348 33.82 5.69 30.01
C GLN A 348 35.09 4.93 30.42
N THR A 349 35.45 3.92 29.63
CA THR A 349 36.67 3.16 29.83
C THR A 349 37.91 3.90 29.33
N ARG A 350 37.76 5.04 28.64
CA ARG A 350 38.83 5.75 27.94
C ARG A 350 39.58 4.82 26.98
N ASN A 351 38.81 4.07 26.15
CA ASN A 351 39.33 3.03 25.27
C ASN A 351 40.21 2.00 26.03
N GLY A 352 39.70 1.49 27.15
CA GLY A 352 40.38 0.49 27.99
C GLY A 352 41.43 1.05 28.97
N MET A 353 41.74 2.34 28.96
CA MET A 353 42.76 2.92 29.88
C MET A 353 42.24 3.10 31.30
N ASN A 354 40.94 3.11 31.55
CA ASN A 354 40.35 3.18 32.90
C ASN A 354 39.92 1.78 33.36
N SER A 355 40.82 1.15 34.15
CA SER A 355 40.59 -0.23 34.60
C SER A 355 39.44 -0.37 35.61
N GLU A 356 39.12 0.66 36.38
CA GLU A 356 37.99 0.66 37.32
C GLU A 356 36.66 0.62 36.52
N LYS A 357 36.51 1.52 35.58
CA LYS A 357 35.32 1.53 34.70
C LYS A 357 35.21 0.28 33.83
N GLN A 358 36.37 -0.25 33.39
CA GLN A 358 36.39 -1.53 32.67
C GLN A 358 35.83 -2.67 33.55
N ALA A 359 36.18 -2.71 34.85
CA ALA A 359 35.65 -3.70 35.76
C ALA A 359 34.15 -3.56 36.02
N ASP A 360 33.65 -2.30 36.14
CA ASP A 360 32.21 -2.01 36.24
C ASP A 360 31.46 -2.54 35.00
N TRP A 361 31.93 -2.18 33.81
CA TRP A 361 31.32 -2.63 32.53
C TRP A 361 31.40 -4.16 32.40
N ASN A 362 32.50 -4.80 32.76
CA ASN A 362 32.62 -6.26 32.74
C ASN A 362 31.52 -6.94 33.56
N GLN A 363 31.17 -6.37 34.73
CA GLN A 363 30.12 -6.91 35.58
C GLN A 363 28.74 -6.71 34.98
N ILE A 364 28.45 -5.52 34.42
CA ILE A 364 27.17 -5.17 33.84
C ILE A 364 26.91 -5.99 32.58
N ILE A 365 27.87 -6.03 31.66
CA ILE A 365 27.80 -6.81 30.42
C ILE A 365 27.57 -8.29 30.72
N ARG A 366 28.28 -8.85 31.72
CA ARG A 366 28.10 -10.25 32.13
C ARG A 366 26.66 -10.52 32.59
N LYS A 367 26.07 -9.63 33.39
CA LYS A 367 24.68 -9.74 33.84
C LYS A 367 23.70 -9.63 32.70
N ALA A 368 23.89 -8.65 31.81
CA ALA A 368 23.03 -8.45 30.64
C ALA A 368 23.09 -9.64 29.67
N SER A 369 24.28 -10.21 29.44
CA SER A 369 24.47 -11.43 28.64
C SER A 369 23.79 -12.65 29.26
N ALA A 370 23.68 -12.70 30.60
CA ALA A 370 22.92 -13.73 31.31
C ALA A 370 21.41 -13.48 31.36
N GLY A 371 20.92 -12.40 30.71
CA GLY A 371 19.48 -12.06 30.58
C GLY A 371 19.00 -10.94 31.50
N ASP A 372 19.84 -10.42 32.42
CA ASP A 372 19.49 -9.29 33.29
C ASP A 372 19.69 -7.94 32.56
N MET A 373 18.80 -7.66 31.60
CA MET A 373 18.82 -6.41 30.85
C MET A 373 18.47 -5.19 31.72
N GLU A 374 17.70 -5.38 32.80
CA GLU A 374 17.29 -4.31 33.69
C GLU A 374 18.47 -3.67 34.39
N THR A 375 19.50 -4.47 34.77
CA THR A 375 20.74 -3.94 35.34
C THR A 375 21.47 -3.01 34.36
N LEU A 376 21.51 -3.35 33.07
CA LEU A 376 22.12 -2.49 32.07
C LEU A 376 21.28 -1.21 31.89
N ASP A 377 19.95 -1.31 31.81
CA ASP A 377 19.09 -0.14 31.68
C ASP A 377 19.26 0.84 32.84
N LYS A 378 19.24 0.33 34.09
CA LYS A 378 19.49 1.16 35.28
C LYS A 378 20.87 1.80 35.30
N PHE A 379 21.86 1.16 34.69
CA PHE A 379 23.19 1.74 34.56
C PHE A 379 23.21 2.85 33.53
N LEU A 380 22.58 2.64 32.38
CA LEU A 380 22.50 3.64 31.29
C LEU A 380 21.69 4.87 31.69
N ASP A 381 20.67 4.73 32.53
CA ASP A 381 19.84 5.85 33.02
C ASP A 381 20.54 6.77 34.00
N ARG A 382 21.69 6.35 34.57
CA ARG A 382 22.48 7.12 35.54
C ARG A 382 23.58 7.97 34.91
N GLU A 383 23.88 7.72 33.66
CA GLU A 383 24.97 8.32 32.89
C GLU A 383 24.44 9.32 31.86
#